data_6390d781940bb137c4742e2cdbd431c4
#
_entry.id   6390d781940bb137c4742e2cdbd431c4
#
_cell.length_a   1.000
_cell.length_b   1.000
_cell.length_c   1.000
_cell.angle_alpha   90.00
_cell.angle_beta   90.00
_cell.angle_gamma   90.00
#
_symmetry.space_group_name_H-M   'P 1'
#
loop_
_entity.id
_entity.type
_entity.pdbx_description
1 polymer ?
#
loop_
_entity_poly.entity_id
_entity_poly.type
_entity_poly.pdbx_seq_one_letter_code
_entity_poly.pdbx_strand_id
1 'polypeptide(L)'
;HKAGMHADGVMKLPRSFEHIPPETVGNERRFLMSEISGKAAVFSKIQKVCPRLTKDSPETGRIVKKLKDLENEGYQFDGADSSFELLIRKNTGAYRPFFELIHYQIISSRPTDPSASASAVVKVRVGEKLQLMAAEGNGPVNALDQALRAALEVFYPALSKVRLIDYK
;
A
#
# COMPACT_ATOMS: atom_id res chain seq x y z
N HIS A 1 -14.02 -9.65 9.01
CA HIS A 1 -14.43 -10.91 8.34
C HIS A 1 -13.34 -11.35 7.37
N LYS A 2 -12.83 -12.58 7.51
CA LYS A 2 -11.69 -13.10 6.75
C LYS A 2 -12.06 -14.22 5.77
N ALA A 3 -12.96 -15.11 6.12
CA ALA A 3 -13.37 -16.23 5.27
C ALA A 3 -14.31 -15.78 4.15
N GLY A 4 -14.08 -16.25 2.92
CA GLY A 4 -14.84 -15.82 1.73
C GLY A 4 -16.35 -16.02 1.85
N MET A 5 -16.78 -17.14 2.39
CA MET A 5 -18.22 -17.46 2.60
C MET A 5 -18.84 -16.53 3.66
N HIS A 6 -18.12 -16.25 4.75
CA HIS A 6 -18.58 -15.30 5.78
C HIS A 6 -18.64 -13.88 5.25
N ALA A 7 -17.64 -13.45 4.47
CA ALA A 7 -17.62 -12.12 3.87
C ALA A 7 -18.78 -11.96 2.87
N ASP A 8 -19.06 -12.95 2.04
CA ASP A 8 -20.20 -12.93 1.10
C ASP A 8 -21.55 -12.92 1.84
N GLY A 9 -21.67 -13.71 2.92
CA GLY A 9 -22.87 -13.75 3.77
C GLY A 9 -23.13 -12.39 4.44
N VAL A 10 -22.13 -11.77 5.03
CA VAL A 10 -22.24 -10.43 5.66
C VAL A 10 -22.55 -9.34 4.63
N MET A 11 -21.99 -9.42 3.42
CA MET A 11 -22.31 -8.45 2.34
C MET A 11 -23.79 -8.57 1.89
N LYS A 12 -24.35 -9.78 1.86
CA LYS A 12 -25.73 -10.01 1.47
C LYS A 12 -26.73 -9.73 2.61
N LEU A 13 -26.38 -10.16 3.82
CA LEU A 13 -27.20 -9.99 5.00
C LEU A 13 -26.31 -9.85 6.24
N PRO A 14 -25.98 -8.61 6.68
CA PRO A 14 -25.09 -8.37 7.82
C PRO A 14 -25.46 -9.15 9.07
N ARG A 15 -26.75 -9.22 9.40
CA ARG A 15 -27.26 -9.92 10.59
C ARG A 15 -27.00 -11.44 10.59
N SER A 16 -26.56 -12.03 9.47
CA SER A 16 -26.24 -13.47 9.41
C SER A 16 -25.03 -13.85 10.27
N PHE A 17 -24.13 -12.89 10.52
CA PHE A 17 -22.89 -13.09 11.27
C PHE A 17 -22.58 -12.00 12.29
N GLU A 18 -23.44 -10.97 12.38
CA GLU A 18 -23.26 -9.84 13.30
C GLU A 18 -24.49 -9.73 14.19
N HIS A 19 -24.31 -9.92 15.50
CA HIS A 19 -25.39 -9.76 16.47
C HIS A 19 -25.79 -8.29 16.67
N ILE A 20 -24.80 -7.40 16.56
CA ILE A 20 -24.95 -5.95 16.71
C ILE A 20 -24.26 -5.29 15.53
N PRO A 21 -24.88 -4.31 14.84
CA PRO A 21 -24.21 -3.54 13.81
C PRO A 21 -22.98 -2.83 14.40
N PRO A 22 -21.79 -2.95 13.80
CA PRO A 22 -20.57 -2.37 14.36
C PRO A 22 -20.65 -0.85 14.55
N GLU A 23 -21.42 -0.18 13.72
CA GLU A 23 -21.65 1.28 13.78
C GLU A 23 -22.30 1.72 15.09
N THR A 24 -23.13 0.87 15.73
CA THR A 24 -23.80 1.18 17.01
C THR A 24 -22.83 1.26 18.19
N VAL A 25 -21.65 0.68 18.05
CA VAL A 25 -20.59 0.71 19.06
C VAL A 25 -19.37 1.51 18.61
N GLY A 26 -19.54 2.38 17.59
CA GLY A 26 -18.48 3.24 17.09
C GLY A 26 -17.40 2.53 16.26
N ASN A 27 -17.67 1.31 15.79
CA ASN A 27 -16.77 0.54 14.96
C ASN A 27 -17.19 0.54 13.48
N GLU A 28 -16.27 0.14 12.61
CA GLU A 28 -16.53 -0.04 11.19
C GLU A 28 -16.37 -1.52 10.79
N ARG A 29 -17.19 -1.94 9.82
CA ARG A 29 -17.05 -3.27 9.23
C ARG A 29 -15.83 -3.31 8.32
N ARG A 30 -14.87 -4.19 8.64
CA ARG A 30 -13.66 -4.41 7.84
C ARG A 30 -13.63 -5.83 7.29
N PHE A 31 -13.34 -5.91 6.00
CA PHE A 31 -13.06 -7.18 5.32
C PHE A 31 -11.56 -7.30 5.12
N LEU A 32 -10.96 -8.30 5.77
CA LEU A 32 -9.53 -8.58 5.60
C LEU A 32 -9.30 -9.27 4.26
N MET A 33 -8.23 -8.89 3.59
CA MET A 33 -7.76 -9.53 2.37
C MET A 33 -6.80 -10.65 2.77
N SER A 34 -7.18 -11.89 2.54
CA SER A 34 -6.29 -13.04 2.73
C SER A 34 -6.38 -13.95 1.51
N GLU A 35 -5.45 -14.87 1.36
CA GLU A 35 -5.44 -15.91 0.31
C GLU A 35 -6.80 -16.61 0.17
N ILE A 36 -7.59 -16.66 1.25
CA ILE A 36 -8.93 -17.25 1.34
C ILE A 36 -10.02 -16.21 1.04
N SER A 37 -9.68 -14.92 0.86
CA SER A 37 -10.67 -13.89 0.53
C SER A 37 -11.23 -14.16 -0.86
N GLY A 38 -12.50 -14.55 -0.91
CA GLY A 38 -13.18 -14.86 -2.16
C GLY A 38 -13.14 -13.67 -3.13
N LYS A 39 -13.24 -13.95 -4.43
CA LYS A 39 -13.30 -12.93 -5.51
C LYS A 39 -14.26 -11.77 -5.20
N ALA A 40 -15.32 -12.02 -4.40
CA ALA A 40 -16.31 -11.02 -4.01
C ALA A 40 -15.73 -9.92 -3.10
N ALA A 41 -14.89 -10.26 -2.12
CA ALA A 41 -14.27 -9.29 -1.23
C ALA A 41 -13.26 -8.40 -1.97
N VAL A 42 -12.43 -9.00 -2.83
CA VAL A 42 -11.52 -8.28 -3.71
C VAL A 42 -12.28 -7.34 -4.63
N PHE A 43 -13.36 -7.83 -5.25
CA PHE A 43 -14.20 -7.02 -6.14
C PHE A 43 -14.87 -5.85 -5.42
N SER A 44 -15.37 -6.04 -4.20
CA SER A 44 -15.93 -4.94 -3.39
C SER A 44 -14.92 -3.81 -3.17
N LYS A 45 -13.64 -4.14 -2.91
CA LYS A 45 -12.58 -3.13 -2.79
C LYS A 45 -12.25 -2.48 -4.14
N ILE A 46 -12.24 -3.26 -5.24
CA ILE A 46 -12.05 -2.70 -6.59
C ILE A 46 -13.13 -1.68 -6.90
N GLN A 47 -14.40 -1.98 -6.60
CA GLN A 47 -15.52 -1.07 -6.84
C GLN A 47 -15.44 0.24 -6.04
N LYS A 48 -14.90 0.21 -4.82
CA LYS A 48 -14.68 1.44 -4.03
C LYS A 48 -13.70 2.40 -4.70
N VAL A 49 -12.66 1.88 -5.33
CA VAL A 49 -11.63 2.68 -6.03
C VAL A 49 -12.05 3.03 -7.45
N CYS A 50 -12.70 2.10 -8.14
CA CYS A 50 -13.09 2.24 -9.53
C CYS A 50 -14.53 1.71 -9.76
N PRO A 51 -15.57 2.53 -9.44
CA PRO A 51 -16.97 2.12 -9.51
C PRO A 51 -17.45 1.63 -10.87
N ARG A 52 -16.76 2.05 -11.95
CA ARG A 52 -17.09 1.65 -13.34
C ARG A 52 -16.80 0.18 -13.65
N LEU A 53 -15.96 -0.47 -12.87
CA LEU A 53 -15.58 -1.87 -13.11
C LEU A 53 -16.68 -2.83 -12.62
N THR A 54 -16.98 -3.82 -13.45
CA THR A 54 -17.88 -4.92 -13.11
C THR A 54 -17.09 -6.20 -12.80
N LYS A 55 -17.75 -7.23 -12.28
CA LYS A 55 -17.11 -8.54 -12.03
C LYS A 55 -16.53 -9.15 -13.31
N ASP A 56 -17.16 -8.88 -14.43
CA ASP A 56 -16.85 -9.47 -15.74
C ASP A 56 -15.91 -8.57 -16.57
N SER A 57 -15.54 -7.41 -16.04
CA SER A 57 -14.58 -6.51 -16.73
C SER A 57 -13.21 -7.20 -16.85
N PRO A 58 -12.57 -7.16 -18.05
CA PRO A 58 -11.24 -7.74 -18.24
C PRO A 58 -10.19 -7.18 -17.27
N GLU A 59 -10.32 -5.90 -16.90
CA GLU A 59 -9.48 -5.24 -15.90
C GLU A 59 -9.59 -5.89 -14.53
N THR A 60 -10.81 -6.23 -14.12
CA THR A 60 -11.06 -6.92 -12.84
C THR A 60 -10.34 -8.27 -12.81
N GLY A 61 -10.40 -9.03 -13.91
CA GLY A 61 -9.68 -10.29 -14.04
C GLY A 61 -8.15 -10.11 -13.91
N ARG A 62 -7.60 -9.09 -14.59
CA ARG A 62 -6.16 -8.76 -14.51
C ARG A 62 -5.73 -8.36 -13.11
N ILE A 63 -6.51 -7.52 -12.43
CA ILE A 63 -6.22 -7.07 -11.05
C ILE A 63 -6.20 -8.26 -10.10
N VAL A 64 -7.23 -9.14 -10.16
CA VAL A 64 -7.32 -10.33 -9.31
C VAL A 64 -6.15 -11.28 -9.56
N LYS A 65 -5.77 -11.49 -10.83
CA LYS A 65 -4.61 -12.31 -11.18
C LYS A 65 -3.32 -11.71 -10.62
N LYS A 66 -3.07 -10.42 -10.88
CA LYS A 66 -1.86 -9.73 -10.40
C LYS A 66 -1.77 -9.71 -8.89
N LEU A 67 -2.90 -9.57 -8.19
CA LEU A 67 -2.96 -9.67 -6.72
C LEU A 67 -2.45 -11.02 -6.25
N LYS A 68 -2.96 -12.11 -6.84
CA LYS A 68 -2.53 -13.48 -6.50
C LYS A 68 -1.06 -13.72 -6.80
N ASP A 69 -0.58 -13.24 -7.94
CA ASP A 69 0.83 -13.37 -8.30
C ASP A 69 1.73 -12.69 -7.25
N LEU A 70 1.36 -11.48 -6.81
CA LEU A 70 2.07 -10.75 -5.76
C LEU A 70 1.98 -11.44 -4.39
N GLU A 71 0.80 -11.98 -4.03
CA GLU A 71 0.64 -12.75 -2.78
C GLU A 71 1.53 -14.00 -2.79
N ASN A 72 1.66 -14.69 -3.93
CA ASN A 72 2.58 -15.81 -4.09
C ASN A 72 4.06 -15.40 -3.99
N GLU A 73 4.40 -14.15 -4.36
CA GLU A 73 5.72 -13.56 -4.18
C GLU A 73 5.98 -13.10 -2.72
N GLY A 74 4.99 -13.23 -1.82
CA GLY A 74 5.10 -12.89 -0.40
C GLY A 74 4.55 -11.52 -0.02
N TYR A 75 3.95 -10.77 -0.96
CA TYR A 75 3.28 -9.50 -0.61
C TYR A 75 2.02 -9.76 0.20
N GLN A 76 1.76 -8.87 1.16
CA GLN A 76 0.55 -8.90 1.97
C GLN A 76 -0.21 -7.58 1.81
N PHE A 77 -1.50 -7.69 1.47
CA PHE A 77 -2.37 -6.53 1.28
C PHE A 77 -3.35 -6.31 2.45
N ASP A 78 -3.26 -7.16 3.49
CA ASP A 78 -4.05 -6.97 4.72
C ASP A 78 -3.58 -5.70 5.45
N GLY A 79 -4.50 -4.75 5.60
CA GLY A 79 -4.21 -3.45 6.20
C GLY A 79 -3.42 -2.47 5.29
N ALA A 80 -3.01 -2.89 4.08
CA ALA A 80 -2.31 -2.07 3.10
C ALA A 80 -3.26 -1.55 2.01
N ASP A 81 -4.36 -0.90 2.41
CA ASP A 81 -5.41 -0.45 1.50
C ASP A 81 -4.89 0.52 0.42
N SER A 82 -3.96 1.41 0.76
CA SER A 82 -3.34 2.33 -0.21
C SER A 82 -2.47 1.59 -1.25
N SER A 83 -1.76 0.54 -0.85
CA SER A 83 -0.97 -0.29 -1.78
C SER A 83 -1.90 -1.04 -2.74
N PHE A 84 -3.03 -1.53 -2.25
CA PHE A 84 -4.03 -2.17 -3.09
C PHE A 84 -4.71 -1.16 -4.04
N GLU A 85 -5.01 0.05 -3.57
CA GLU A 85 -5.51 1.12 -4.44
C GLU A 85 -4.52 1.46 -5.56
N LEU A 86 -3.22 1.55 -5.25
CA LEU A 86 -2.18 1.74 -6.27
C LEU A 86 -2.15 0.61 -7.29
N LEU A 87 -2.31 -0.63 -6.85
CA LEU A 87 -2.41 -1.80 -7.74
C LEU A 87 -3.58 -1.63 -8.73
N ILE A 88 -4.76 -1.23 -8.22
CA ILE A 88 -5.94 -0.98 -9.07
C ILE A 88 -5.66 0.15 -10.06
N ARG A 89 -5.15 1.29 -9.60
CA ARG A 89 -4.85 2.46 -10.45
C ARG A 89 -3.85 2.14 -11.56
N LYS A 90 -2.80 1.35 -11.26
CA LYS A 90 -1.82 0.88 -12.24
C LYS A 90 -2.44 0.00 -13.32
N ASN A 91 -3.41 -0.85 -12.96
CA ASN A 91 -4.05 -1.77 -13.90
C ASN A 91 -5.26 -1.17 -14.65
N THR A 92 -5.71 0.02 -14.29
CA THR A 92 -6.83 0.73 -14.94
C THR A 92 -6.40 1.93 -15.78
N GLY A 93 -5.09 2.18 -15.89
CA GLY A 93 -4.53 3.34 -16.58
C GLY A 93 -4.74 4.68 -15.86
N ALA A 94 -5.24 4.66 -14.63
CA ALA A 94 -5.46 5.85 -13.82
C ALA A 94 -4.22 6.26 -12.99
N TYR A 95 -3.14 5.51 -13.09
CA TYR A 95 -1.91 5.77 -12.36
C TYR A 95 -1.06 6.81 -13.10
N ARG A 96 -0.65 7.84 -12.37
CA ARG A 96 0.39 8.79 -12.80
C ARG A 96 1.49 8.77 -11.75
N PRO A 97 2.74 8.45 -12.12
CA PRO A 97 3.86 8.48 -11.18
C PRO A 97 4.13 9.94 -10.76
N PHE A 98 4.31 10.15 -9.47
CA PHE A 98 4.75 11.44 -8.93
C PHE A 98 6.25 11.66 -9.09
N PHE A 99 7.01 10.58 -9.17
CA PHE A 99 8.45 10.59 -9.37
C PHE A 99 8.90 9.27 -9.99
N GLU A 100 10.10 9.28 -10.53
CA GLU A 100 10.83 8.10 -10.97
C GLU A 100 12.02 7.89 -10.03
N LEU A 101 12.15 6.69 -9.47
CA LEU A 101 13.32 6.28 -8.70
C LEU A 101 14.44 5.87 -9.66
N ILE A 102 15.49 6.69 -9.75
CA ILE A 102 16.60 6.45 -10.67
C ILE A 102 17.63 5.52 -10.04
N HIS A 103 17.96 5.77 -8.76
CA HIS A 103 18.97 5.00 -8.04
C HIS A 103 18.77 5.14 -6.54
N TYR A 104 19.10 4.08 -5.82
CA TYR A 104 19.30 4.15 -4.37
C TYR A 104 20.46 3.23 -3.96
N GLN A 105 21.09 3.59 -2.87
CA GLN A 105 22.13 2.79 -2.22
C GLN A 105 21.93 2.89 -0.71
N ILE A 106 22.09 1.77 -0.01
CA ILE A 106 22.04 1.71 1.44
C ILE A 106 23.33 1.06 1.92
N ILE A 107 23.95 1.68 2.91
CA ILE A 107 25.13 1.18 3.60
C ILE A 107 24.75 0.97 5.06
N SER A 108 24.80 -0.27 5.51
CA SER A 108 24.64 -0.61 6.92
C SER A 108 26.00 -0.89 7.52
N SER A 109 26.27 -0.30 8.66
CA SER A 109 27.52 -0.49 9.37
C SER A 109 27.22 -0.78 10.84
N ARG A 110 28.25 -1.18 11.57
CA ARG A 110 28.20 -1.28 13.03
C ARG A 110 28.94 -0.09 13.64
N PRO A 111 28.27 1.08 13.77
CA PRO A 111 28.90 2.28 14.28
C PRO A 111 29.14 2.21 15.78
N THR A 112 29.98 3.10 16.28
CA THR A 112 30.15 3.32 17.72
C THR A 112 28.89 3.93 18.33
N ASP A 113 28.18 4.78 17.54
CA ASP A 113 26.87 5.33 17.89
C ASP A 113 25.74 4.51 17.24
N PRO A 114 24.88 3.85 18.02
CA PRO A 114 23.76 3.07 17.50
C PRO A 114 22.69 3.89 16.80
N SER A 115 22.64 5.21 17.00
CA SER A 115 21.61 6.10 16.41
C SER A 115 21.74 6.26 14.90
N ALA A 116 22.93 5.98 14.34
CA ALA A 116 23.24 6.10 12.91
C ALA A 116 23.80 4.79 12.34
N SER A 117 23.01 3.69 12.47
CA SER A 117 23.46 2.35 12.04
C SER A 117 23.40 2.12 10.53
N ALA A 118 22.78 3.01 9.76
CA ALA A 118 22.71 2.96 8.32
C ALA A 118 22.72 4.35 7.70
N SER A 119 23.24 4.44 6.48
CA SER A 119 23.11 5.61 5.61
C SER A 119 22.48 5.19 4.28
N ALA A 120 21.73 6.09 3.65
CA ALA A 120 21.15 5.88 2.35
C ALA A 120 21.37 7.08 1.44
N VAL A 121 21.56 6.80 0.14
CA VAL A 121 21.57 7.79 -0.93
C VAL A 121 20.43 7.45 -1.88
N VAL A 122 19.63 8.45 -2.24
CA VAL A 122 18.49 8.30 -3.16
C VAL A 122 18.58 9.35 -4.26
N LYS A 123 18.40 8.91 -5.50
CA LYS A 123 18.28 9.79 -6.67
C LYS A 123 16.90 9.58 -7.30
N VAL A 124 16.14 10.66 -7.39
CA VAL A 124 14.80 10.68 -8.00
C VAL A 124 14.72 11.67 -9.15
N ARG A 125 13.77 11.47 -10.04
CA ARG A 125 13.36 12.41 -11.07
C ARG A 125 11.91 12.83 -10.85
N VAL A 126 11.65 14.13 -10.88
CA VAL A 126 10.30 14.71 -10.85
C VAL A 126 10.19 15.67 -12.05
N GLY A 127 9.39 15.27 -13.05
CA GLY A 127 9.42 15.95 -14.36
C GLY A 127 10.83 15.92 -14.95
N GLU A 128 11.37 17.07 -15.30
CA GLU A 128 12.73 17.22 -15.86
C GLU A 128 13.82 17.40 -14.78
N LYS A 129 13.43 17.49 -13.51
CA LYS A 129 14.37 17.79 -12.43
C LYS A 129 14.87 16.51 -11.76
N LEU A 130 16.18 16.44 -11.57
CA LEU A 130 16.83 15.39 -10.79
C LEU A 130 17.16 15.89 -9.39
N GLN A 131 16.94 15.05 -8.39
CA GLN A 131 17.31 15.32 -7.01
C GLN A 131 18.07 14.11 -6.44
N LEU A 132 19.22 14.39 -5.82
CA LEU A 132 20.04 13.43 -5.10
C LEU A 132 20.12 13.87 -3.64
N MET A 133 19.75 12.99 -2.73
CA MET A 133 19.82 13.24 -1.29
C MET A 133 20.40 12.03 -0.56
N ALA A 134 21.05 12.32 0.55
CA ALA A 134 21.56 11.31 1.48
C ALA A 134 21.02 11.59 2.87
N ALA A 135 20.81 10.52 3.65
CA ALA A 135 20.41 10.61 5.04
C ALA A 135 20.96 9.42 5.83
N GLU A 136 21.05 9.60 7.13
CA GLU A 136 21.37 8.56 8.10
C GLU A 136 20.10 8.13 8.84
N GLY A 137 20.13 6.95 9.44
CA GLY A 137 19.00 6.42 10.21
C GLY A 137 19.43 5.30 11.15
N ASN A 138 18.54 4.97 12.08
CA ASN A 138 18.74 3.88 13.05
C ASN A 138 18.62 2.46 12.44
N GLY A 139 18.48 2.39 11.11
CA GLY A 139 18.45 1.16 10.32
C GLY A 139 18.24 1.46 8.85
N PRO A 140 18.40 0.44 7.96
CA PRO A 140 18.39 0.63 6.51
C PRO A 140 17.09 1.22 5.98
N VAL A 141 15.94 0.79 6.50
CA VAL A 141 14.63 1.30 6.06
C VAL A 141 14.42 2.75 6.50
N ASN A 142 14.80 3.07 7.72
CA ASN A 142 14.69 4.44 8.24
C ASN A 142 15.61 5.40 7.48
N ALA A 143 16.86 5.02 7.21
CA ALA A 143 17.78 5.82 6.41
C ALA A 143 17.23 6.05 4.99
N LEU A 144 16.70 5.01 4.35
CA LEU A 144 16.10 5.11 3.02
C LEU A 144 14.86 6.02 3.00
N ASP A 145 13.95 5.89 3.99
CA ASP A 145 12.77 6.75 4.11
C ASP A 145 13.18 8.22 4.28
N GLN A 146 14.15 8.51 5.15
CA GLN A 146 14.63 9.87 5.36
C GLN A 146 15.27 10.47 4.10
N ALA A 147 16.12 9.71 3.39
CA ALA A 147 16.73 10.16 2.14
C ALA A 147 15.68 10.42 1.05
N LEU A 148 14.70 9.50 0.91
CA LEU A 148 13.61 9.65 -0.06
C LEU A 148 12.71 10.85 0.26
N ARG A 149 12.35 11.04 1.52
CA ARG A 149 11.59 12.23 1.96
C ARG A 149 12.33 13.51 1.66
N ALA A 150 13.59 13.60 2.04
CA ALA A 150 14.41 14.78 1.78
C ALA A 150 14.47 15.10 0.26
N ALA A 151 14.53 14.09 -0.59
CA ALA A 151 14.54 14.27 -2.04
C ALA A 151 13.18 14.74 -2.59
N LEU A 152 12.06 14.25 -2.03
CA LEU A 152 10.72 14.52 -2.54
C LEU A 152 10.08 15.77 -1.92
N GLU A 153 10.39 16.13 -0.69
CA GLU A 153 9.83 17.31 -0.01
C GLU A 153 10.17 18.63 -0.71
N VAL A 154 11.27 18.67 -1.46
CA VAL A 154 11.62 19.80 -2.33
C VAL A 154 10.54 20.08 -3.37
N PHE A 155 9.87 19.02 -3.84
CA PHE A 155 8.81 19.10 -4.86
C PHE A 155 7.40 19.02 -4.26
N TYR A 156 7.28 18.32 -3.15
CA TYR A 156 6.01 17.99 -2.48
C TYR A 156 6.06 18.31 -0.99
N PRO A 157 6.03 19.60 -0.60
CA PRO A 157 6.19 20.03 0.81
C PRO A 157 5.17 19.39 1.77
N ALA A 158 4.01 18.98 1.27
CA ALA A 158 2.99 18.29 2.07
C ALA A 158 3.46 16.95 2.65
N LEU A 159 4.51 16.34 2.10
CA LEU A 159 5.10 15.10 2.62
C LEU A 159 5.65 15.25 4.04
N SER A 160 6.06 16.45 4.45
CA SER A 160 6.51 16.72 5.81
C SER A 160 5.45 16.39 6.88
N LYS A 161 4.16 16.38 6.50
CA LYS A 161 3.03 16.01 7.36
C LYS A 161 2.73 14.51 7.38
N VAL A 162 3.29 13.74 6.44
CA VAL A 162 3.09 12.29 6.34
C VAL A 162 4.04 11.60 7.30
N ARG A 163 3.54 10.65 8.09
CA ARG A 163 4.34 9.85 9.03
C ARG A 163 4.10 8.37 8.76
N LEU A 164 5.18 7.59 8.83
CA LEU A 164 5.09 6.14 8.83
C LEU A 164 4.50 5.69 10.17
N ILE A 165 3.38 4.98 10.15
CA ILE A 165 2.69 4.48 11.35
C ILE A 165 2.79 2.97 11.50
N ASP A 166 3.02 2.24 10.44
CA ASP A 166 3.20 0.78 10.45
C ASP A 166 4.05 0.37 9.25
N TYR A 167 4.88 -0.65 9.44
CA TYR A 167 5.74 -1.24 8.42
C TYR A 167 5.76 -2.77 8.61
N LYS A 168 5.44 -3.50 7.53
CA LYS A 168 5.43 -4.97 7.50
C LYS A 168 6.16 -5.48 6.28
#